data_34634de8c9d944bb23a7c8c48bef1332
#
_entry.id   34634de8c9d944bb23a7c8c48bef1332
#
_cell.length_a   1.000
_cell.length_b   1.000
_cell.length_c   1.000
_cell.angle_alpha   90.00
_cell.angle_beta   90.00
_cell.angle_gamma   90.00
#
_symmetry.space_group_name_H-M   'P 1'
#
loop_
_entity.id
_entity.type
_entity.pdbx_description
1 polymer ?
#
loop_
_entity_poly.entity_id
_entity_poly.type
_entity_poly.pdbx_seq_one_letter_code
_entity_poly.pdbx_strand_id
1 'polypeptide(L)' 'VRELRERRGWSQGELAERLDVSRQTINAIETGKYDPSLPLAFRIAKLFGQSIERIFLPDHA' A
#
# COMPACT_ATOMS: atom_id res chain seq x y z
N VAL A 1 3.70 -2.07 2.78
CA VAL A 1 3.53 -1.05 1.74
C VAL A 1 4.70 -0.08 1.70
N ARG A 2 5.13 0.39 2.85
CA ARG A 2 6.23 1.35 2.88
C ARG A 2 7.50 0.81 2.23
N GLU A 3 7.86 -0.42 2.55
CA GLU A 3 9.07 -1.02 2.00
C GLU A 3 8.99 -1.16 0.49
N LEU A 4 7.85 -1.61 0.00
CA LEU A 4 7.65 -1.75 -1.44
C LEU A 4 7.71 -0.39 -2.13
N ARG A 5 7.11 0.61 -1.50
CA ARG A 5 7.12 1.97 -2.03
C ARG A 5 8.54 2.51 -2.12
N GLU A 6 9.31 2.32 -1.07
CA GLU A 6 10.68 2.83 -1.03
C GLU A 6 11.58 2.13 -2.06
N ARG A 7 11.32 0.85 -2.30
CA ARG A 7 12.06 0.13 -3.33
C ARG A 7 11.83 0.69 -4.72
N ARG A 8 10.66 1.27 -4.94
CA ARG A 8 10.34 1.90 -6.22
C ARG A 8 10.82 3.34 -6.28
N GLY A 9 11.33 3.88 -5.17
CA GLY A 9 11.77 5.25 -5.11
C GLY A 9 10.62 6.25 -5.09
N TRP A 10 9.45 5.83 -4.66
CA TRP A 10 8.27 6.69 -4.64
C TRP A 10 8.09 7.34 -3.28
N SER A 11 7.66 8.61 -3.28
CA SER A 11 7.21 9.27 -2.06
C SER A 11 5.79 8.80 -1.75
N GLN A 12 5.33 9.11 -0.53
CA GLN A 12 3.94 8.81 -0.20
C GLN A 12 2.98 9.51 -1.15
N GLY A 13 3.30 10.74 -1.54
CA GLY A 13 2.47 11.48 -2.48
C GLY A 13 2.42 10.82 -3.85
N GLU A 14 3.54 10.31 -4.32
CA GLU A 14 3.58 9.62 -5.60
C GLU A 14 2.74 8.34 -5.57
N LEU A 15 2.86 7.59 -4.49
CA LEU A 15 2.06 6.37 -4.37
C LEU A 15 0.57 6.70 -4.30
N ALA A 16 0.23 7.76 -3.58
CA ALA A 16 -1.16 8.20 -3.47
C ALA A 16 -1.74 8.53 -4.84
N GLU A 17 -0.97 9.25 -5.67
CA GLU A 17 -1.40 9.57 -7.01
C GLU A 17 -1.63 8.32 -7.86
N ARG A 18 -0.72 7.36 -7.76
CA ARG A 18 -0.84 6.14 -8.55
C ARG A 18 -2.04 5.30 -8.15
N LEU A 19 -2.46 5.43 -6.90
CA LEU A 19 -3.62 4.69 -6.39
C LEU A 19 -4.89 5.53 -6.37
N ASP A 20 -4.78 6.79 -6.74
CA ASP A 20 -5.93 7.72 -6.77
C ASP A 20 -6.56 7.86 -5.39
N VAL A 21 -5.72 8.03 -4.38
CA VAL A 21 -6.15 8.26 -3.00
C VAL A 21 -5.34 9.42 -2.44
N SER A 22 -5.70 9.88 -1.24
CA SER A 22 -4.96 10.97 -0.62
C SER A 22 -3.67 10.46 0.00
N ARG A 23 -2.71 11.37 0.15
CA ARG A 23 -1.46 11.05 0.83
C ARG A 23 -1.71 10.64 2.27
N GLN A 24 -2.72 11.26 2.90
CA GLN A 24 -3.09 10.90 4.27
C GLN A 24 -3.51 9.45 4.38
N THR A 25 -4.21 8.95 3.37
CA THR A 25 -4.61 7.55 3.32
C THR A 25 -3.40 6.64 3.30
N ILE A 26 -2.41 6.98 2.48
CA ILE A 26 -1.18 6.18 2.41
C ILE A 26 -0.47 6.20 3.76
N ASN A 27 -0.35 7.36 4.37
CA ASN A 27 0.31 7.46 5.66
C ASN A 27 -0.41 6.63 6.71
N ALA A 28 -1.74 6.67 6.72
CA ALA A 28 -2.52 5.90 7.69
C ALA A 28 -2.35 4.40 7.49
N ILE A 29 -2.26 3.95 6.26
CA ILE A 29 -2.02 2.54 5.97
C ILE A 29 -0.64 2.13 6.46
N GLU A 30 0.36 2.95 6.18
CA GLU A 30 1.74 2.62 6.53
C GLU A 30 1.99 2.64 8.03
N THR A 31 1.23 3.42 8.77
CA THR A 31 1.37 3.48 10.22
C THR A 31 0.43 2.54 10.96
N GLY A 32 -0.34 1.76 10.22
CA GLY A 32 -1.24 0.79 10.84
C GLY A 32 -2.50 1.36 11.44
N LYS A 33 -2.81 2.62 11.13
CA LYS A 33 -4.00 3.27 11.68
C LYS A 33 -5.25 3.05 10.84
N TYR A 34 -5.09 2.48 9.66
CA TYR A 34 -6.19 2.30 8.75
C TYR A 34 -5.92 1.08 7.87
N ASP A 35 -6.90 0.21 7.80
CA ASP A 35 -6.81 -0.95 6.91
C ASP A 35 -7.50 -0.60 5.61
N PRO A 36 -6.84 -0.79 4.48
CA PRO A 36 -7.45 -0.44 3.21
C PRO A 36 -8.67 -1.32 2.92
N SER A 37 -9.63 -0.75 2.21
CA SER A 37 -10.76 -1.53 1.74
C SER A 37 -10.25 -2.61 0.79
N LEU A 38 -11.04 -3.66 0.59
CA LEU A 38 -10.63 -4.74 -0.29
C LEU A 38 -10.32 -4.25 -1.71
N PRO A 39 -11.15 -3.39 -2.32
CA PRO A 39 -10.79 -2.86 -3.64
C PRO A 39 -9.46 -2.12 -3.65
N LEU A 40 -9.18 -1.33 -2.61
CA LEU A 40 -7.93 -0.61 -2.54
C LEU A 40 -6.78 -1.58 -2.33
N ALA A 41 -6.96 -2.60 -1.50
CA ALA A 41 -5.93 -3.61 -1.27
C ALA A 41 -5.57 -4.32 -2.58
N PHE A 42 -6.56 -4.66 -3.39
CA PHE A 42 -6.30 -5.26 -4.70
C PHE A 42 -5.52 -4.33 -5.61
N ARG A 43 -5.85 -3.05 -5.58
CA ARG A 43 -5.13 -2.07 -6.41
C ARG A 43 -3.68 -1.94 -5.97
N ILE A 44 -3.44 -1.94 -4.67
CA ILE A 44 -2.07 -1.90 -4.15
C ILE A 44 -1.31 -3.15 -4.57
N ALA A 45 -1.92 -4.31 -4.42
CA ALA A 45 -1.28 -5.56 -4.79
C ALA A 45 -0.94 -5.58 -6.28
N LYS A 46 -1.86 -5.13 -7.11
CA LYS A 46 -1.63 -5.11 -8.55
C LYS A 46 -0.52 -4.13 -8.92
N LEU A 47 -0.48 -2.98 -8.27
CA LEU A 47 0.53 -1.97 -8.56
C LEU A 47 1.93 -2.49 -8.27
N PHE A 48 2.09 -3.23 -7.19
CA PHE A 48 3.39 -3.75 -6.79
C PHE A 48 3.68 -5.15 -7.34
N GLY A 49 2.73 -5.75 -8.02
CA GLY A 49 2.92 -7.10 -8.55
C GLY A 49 3.08 -8.15 -7.47
N GLN A 50 2.44 -7.95 -6.33
CA GLN A 50 2.49 -8.86 -5.20
C GLN A 50 1.08 -9.30 -4.85
N SER A 51 0.96 -10.45 -4.18
CA SER A 51 -0.34 -10.88 -3.71
C SER A 51 -0.75 -10.04 -2.49
N ILE A 52 -2.03 -9.93 -2.24
CA ILE A 52 -2.54 -9.24 -1.06
C ILE A 52 -1.95 -9.85 0.20
N GLU A 53 -1.87 -11.17 0.23
CA GLU A 53 -1.35 -11.86 1.39
C GLU A 53 0.09 -11.48 1.71
N ARG A 54 0.90 -11.30 0.68
CA ARG A 54 2.28 -10.90 0.89
C ARG A 54 2.42 -9.50 1.44
N ILE A 55 1.48 -8.63 1.11
CA ILE A 55 1.55 -7.23 1.51
C ILE A 55 0.92 -7.03 2.88
N PHE A 56 -0.26 -7.64 3.11
CA PHE A 56 -1.08 -7.34 4.26
C PHE A 56 -1.13 -8.42 5.32
N LEU A 57 -0.62 -9.61 5.01
CA LEU A 57 -0.57 -10.71 5.96
C LEU A 57 0.82 -11.35 5.98
N PRO A 58 1.86 -10.53 6.10
CA PRO A 58 3.23 -11.03 5.90
C PRO A 58 3.69 -11.97 7.00
N ASP A 59 3.20 -11.80 8.19
CA ASP A 59 3.65 -12.59 9.33
C ASP A 59 2.80 -13.77 9.63
N HIS A 60 1.87 -14.03 8.78
CA HIS A 60 0.94 -15.06 9.01
C HIS A 60 1.61 -16.38 8.79
N ALA A 61 1.86 -17.02 9.76
CA ALA A 61 2.60 -18.29 9.64
C ALA A 61 1.64 -19.43 9.56
#